data_5b2c94e0c1db758be21fabb1299ad4b3
#
_entry.id   5b2c94e0c1db758be21fabb1299ad4b3
#
_cell.length_a   1.000
_cell.length_b   1.000
_cell.length_c   1.000
_cell.angle_alpha   90.00
_cell.angle_beta   90.00
_cell.angle_gamma   90.00
#
_symmetry.space_group_name_H-M   'P 1'
#
loop_
_entity.id
_entity.type
_entity.pdbx_description
1 polymer ?
#
loop_
_entity_poly.entity_id
_entity_poly.type
_entity_poly.pdbx_seq_one_letter_code
_entity_poly.pdbx_strand_id
1 'polypeptide(L)'
;MTSVLHLQCADVAIGRTTILHGIELRVARGERLALIGANGSGKSTLLRVLHGLLPPSRGRLERAADVRQAMVFQRPYLLRGSVSRNLSLGLWLSGVPWHEARHRVPQALARVGLADIGPRNARHLSAGQQQRVALARAWSLQPDLLLLDEPTSSLDPPAKREVEAVMAEFAKAGTTMVFASHNLGQVKRLATRVAYLERGRLLADLPVREFFDHGVLAAVSREADLFLQGEMA
;
A
#
# COMPACT_ATOMS: atom_id res chain seq x y z
N MET A 1 13.96 1.83 16.96
CA MET A 1 12.58 1.74 16.42
C MET A 1 12.26 0.28 16.19
N THR A 2 11.11 -0.19 16.67
CA THR A 2 10.70 -1.60 16.53
C THR A 2 10.30 -1.87 15.10
N SER A 3 10.93 -2.85 14.44
CA SER A 3 10.60 -3.26 13.07
C SER A 3 9.28 -4.05 13.05
N VAL A 4 8.36 -3.73 12.13
CA VAL A 4 7.13 -4.50 11.90
C VAL A 4 7.33 -5.58 10.85
N LEU A 5 8.24 -5.34 9.88
CA LEU A 5 8.63 -6.27 8.82
C LEU A 5 10.14 -6.21 8.59
N HIS A 6 10.72 -7.36 8.30
CA HIS A 6 12.09 -7.47 7.78
C HIS A 6 12.14 -8.54 6.70
N LEU A 7 12.35 -8.13 5.46
CA LEU A 7 12.63 -9.00 4.32
C LEU A 7 14.14 -9.09 4.15
N GLN A 8 14.69 -10.31 4.25
CA GLN A 8 16.13 -10.55 4.31
C GLN A 8 16.61 -11.26 3.06
N CYS A 9 17.45 -10.58 2.28
CA CYS A 9 18.13 -11.08 1.07
C CYS A 9 17.20 -11.91 0.18
N ALA A 10 15.99 -11.42 -0.09
CA ALA A 10 14.93 -12.20 -0.70
C ALA A 10 14.98 -12.17 -2.23
N ASP A 11 15.01 -13.37 -2.83
CA ASP A 11 14.68 -13.55 -4.24
C ASP A 11 13.23 -14.02 -4.37
N VAL A 12 12.55 -13.61 -5.44
CA VAL A 12 11.19 -14.03 -5.74
C VAL A 12 11.09 -14.45 -7.19
N ALA A 13 10.75 -15.71 -7.42
CA ALA A 13 10.52 -16.26 -8.75
C ALA A 13 9.04 -16.58 -8.98
N ILE A 14 8.55 -16.31 -10.18
CA ILE A 14 7.22 -16.72 -10.66
C ILE A 14 7.43 -17.61 -11.88
N GLY A 15 7.13 -18.90 -11.75
CA GLY A 15 7.50 -19.89 -12.75
C GLY A 15 9.02 -20.00 -12.87
N ARG A 16 9.56 -19.75 -14.05
CA ARG A 16 11.01 -19.79 -14.32
C ARG A 16 11.68 -18.41 -14.27
N THR A 17 10.95 -17.35 -14.02
CA THR A 17 11.47 -15.99 -14.07
C THR A 17 11.62 -15.41 -12.67
N THR A 18 12.83 -14.99 -12.32
CA THR A 18 13.05 -14.24 -11.07
C THR A 18 12.64 -12.78 -11.28
N ILE A 19 11.73 -12.33 -10.43
CA ILE A 19 11.14 -10.98 -10.46
C ILE A 19 11.83 -10.04 -9.49
N LEU A 20 12.21 -10.55 -8.30
CA LEU A 20 12.93 -9.77 -7.29
C LEU A 20 14.26 -10.47 -6.97
N HIS A 21 15.31 -9.68 -6.79
CA HIS A 21 16.67 -10.15 -6.62
C HIS A 21 17.32 -9.56 -5.37
N GLY A 22 17.60 -10.39 -4.37
CA GLY A 22 18.35 -10.03 -3.18
C GLY A 22 17.78 -8.85 -2.40
N ILE A 23 16.45 -8.74 -2.30
CA ILE A 23 15.82 -7.62 -1.61
C ILE A 23 16.08 -7.68 -0.11
N GLU A 24 16.72 -6.65 0.40
CA GLU A 24 16.85 -6.38 1.84
C GLU A 24 16.01 -5.16 2.19
N LEU A 25 14.99 -5.31 3.03
CA LEU A 25 14.08 -4.22 3.36
C LEU A 25 13.52 -4.37 4.77
N ARG A 26 13.67 -3.32 5.57
CA ARG A 26 13.06 -3.22 6.90
C ARG A 26 12.01 -2.13 6.90
N VAL A 27 10.90 -2.37 7.59
CA VAL A 27 9.83 -1.37 7.79
C VAL A 27 9.63 -1.17 9.28
N ALA A 28 9.79 0.06 9.75
CA ALA A 28 9.62 0.42 11.15
C ALA A 28 8.14 0.75 11.46
N ARG A 29 7.75 0.62 12.72
CA ARG A 29 6.39 0.98 13.19
C ARG A 29 6.12 2.47 12.99
N GLY A 30 4.96 2.82 12.42
CA GLY A 30 4.57 4.20 12.10
C GLY A 30 5.25 4.80 10.86
N GLU A 31 6.13 4.05 10.19
CA GLU A 31 6.80 4.48 8.97
C GLU A 31 5.82 4.52 7.78
N ARG A 32 6.06 5.44 6.86
CA ARG A 32 5.34 5.54 5.58
C ARG A 32 6.35 5.40 4.45
N LEU A 33 6.52 4.16 4.00
CA LEU A 33 7.46 3.80 2.94
C LEU A 33 6.77 3.86 1.58
N ALA A 34 7.27 4.71 0.67
CA ALA A 34 6.85 4.70 -0.72
C ALA A 34 7.76 3.78 -1.54
N LEU A 35 7.17 2.88 -2.31
CA LEU A 35 7.85 2.09 -3.33
C LEU A 35 7.65 2.77 -4.69
N ILE A 36 8.73 3.22 -5.32
CA ILE A 36 8.69 3.86 -6.63
C ILE A 36 9.57 3.12 -7.64
N GLY A 37 9.37 3.40 -8.91
CA GLY A 37 10.08 2.77 -10.02
C GLY A 37 9.16 2.54 -11.23
N ALA A 38 9.72 2.24 -12.37
CA ALA A 38 9.00 2.02 -13.62
C ALA A 38 7.97 0.87 -13.53
N ASN A 39 7.03 0.84 -14.46
CA ASN A 39 6.11 -0.29 -14.60
C ASN A 39 6.91 -1.58 -14.85
N GLY A 40 6.52 -2.66 -14.17
CA GLY A 40 7.25 -3.94 -14.25
C GLY A 40 8.51 -4.02 -13.38
N SER A 41 8.86 -2.99 -12.60
CA SER A 41 10.04 -3.02 -11.71
C SER A 41 9.95 -4.02 -10.55
N GLY A 42 8.73 -4.54 -10.24
CA GLY A 42 8.50 -5.52 -9.17
C GLY A 42 7.76 -4.99 -7.94
N LYS A 43 7.30 -3.72 -7.91
CA LYS A 43 6.61 -3.09 -6.76
C LYS A 43 5.43 -3.92 -6.23
N SER A 44 4.50 -4.30 -7.11
CA SER A 44 3.34 -5.11 -6.73
C SER A 44 3.73 -6.50 -6.23
N THR A 45 4.78 -7.09 -6.79
CA THR A 45 5.34 -8.36 -6.33
C THR A 45 5.92 -8.21 -4.93
N LEU A 46 6.69 -7.14 -4.69
CA LEU A 46 7.25 -6.85 -3.38
C LEU A 46 6.15 -6.64 -2.33
N LEU A 47 5.10 -5.87 -2.64
CA LEU A 47 3.95 -5.70 -1.73
C LEU A 47 3.27 -7.03 -1.38
N ARG A 48 3.09 -7.94 -2.36
CA ARG A 48 2.52 -9.27 -2.12
C ARG A 48 3.42 -10.13 -1.23
N VAL A 49 4.74 -10.03 -1.38
CA VAL A 49 5.70 -10.71 -0.50
C VAL A 49 5.61 -10.15 0.91
N LEU A 50 5.64 -8.82 1.07
CA LEU A 50 5.53 -8.17 2.38
C LEU A 50 4.21 -8.51 3.09
N HIS A 51 3.12 -8.70 2.32
CA HIS A 51 1.84 -9.19 2.86
C HIS A 51 1.89 -10.68 3.25
N GLY A 52 2.75 -11.48 2.64
CA GLY A 52 2.78 -12.93 2.78
C GLY A 52 1.87 -13.68 1.80
N LEU A 53 1.34 -13.00 0.78
CA LEU A 53 0.57 -13.62 -0.31
C LEU A 53 1.47 -14.39 -1.29
N LEU A 54 2.74 -14.05 -1.32
CA LEU A 54 3.74 -14.69 -2.15
C LEU A 54 4.99 -14.97 -1.29
N PRO A 55 5.38 -16.22 -1.08
CA PRO A 55 6.60 -16.53 -0.33
C PRO A 55 7.84 -16.18 -1.16
N PRO A 56 8.93 -15.74 -0.54
CA PRO A 56 10.21 -15.61 -1.24
C PRO A 56 10.73 -16.99 -1.64
N SER A 57 11.39 -17.07 -2.81
CA SER A 57 12.04 -18.29 -3.30
C SER A 57 13.37 -18.55 -2.58
N ARG A 58 14.04 -17.48 -2.12
CA ARG A 58 15.25 -17.50 -1.27
C ARG A 58 15.15 -16.33 -0.28
N GLY A 59 15.89 -16.41 0.82
CA GLY A 59 15.78 -15.44 1.89
C GLY A 59 14.55 -15.71 2.77
N ARG A 60 14.17 -14.74 3.60
CA ARG A 60 13.03 -14.88 4.51
C ARG A 60 12.33 -13.55 4.78
N LEU A 61 11.03 -13.64 5.08
CA LEU A 61 10.24 -12.54 5.62
C LEU A 61 10.00 -12.78 7.11
N GLU A 62 10.46 -11.88 7.93
CA GLU A 62 10.13 -11.84 9.36
C GLU A 62 9.07 -10.76 9.59
N ARG A 63 8.06 -11.08 10.39
CA ARG A 63 7.00 -10.16 10.79
C ARG A 63 6.81 -10.23 12.30
N ALA A 64 6.61 -9.09 12.94
CA ALA A 64 6.23 -9.06 14.35
C ALA A 64 4.87 -9.76 14.54
N ALA A 65 4.77 -10.62 15.57
CA ALA A 65 3.63 -11.53 15.75
C ALA A 65 2.31 -10.79 16.04
N ASP A 66 2.38 -9.57 16.58
CA ASP A 66 1.23 -8.74 16.96
C ASP A 66 0.69 -7.85 15.83
N VAL A 67 1.28 -7.92 14.63
CA VAL A 67 0.95 -7.02 13.51
C VAL A 67 -0.25 -7.52 12.73
N ARG A 68 -1.36 -6.80 12.84
CA ARG A 68 -2.52 -6.94 11.95
C ARG A 68 -2.23 -6.19 10.66
N GLN A 69 -2.41 -6.84 9.53
CA GLN A 69 -2.14 -6.24 8.23
C GLN A 69 -3.36 -6.23 7.33
N ALA A 70 -3.41 -5.25 6.43
CA ALA A 70 -4.38 -5.19 5.34
C ALA A 70 -3.67 -4.79 4.05
N MET A 71 -4.19 -5.27 2.92
CA MET A 71 -3.72 -4.89 1.59
C MET A 71 -4.86 -4.37 0.74
N VAL A 72 -4.61 -3.27 0.04
CA VAL A 72 -5.50 -2.69 -0.98
C VAL A 72 -4.80 -2.79 -2.32
N PHE A 73 -5.42 -3.48 -3.26
CA PHE A 73 -4.90 -3.69 -4.60
C PHE A 73 -5.22 -2.51 -5.51
N GLN A 74 -4.45 -2.34 -6.57
CA GLN A 74 -4.65 -1.32 -7.60
C GLN A 74 -6.08 -1.35 -8.17
N ARG A 75 -6.62 -2.56 -8.39
CA ARG A 75 -8.02 -2.78 -8.76
C ARG A 75 -8.71 -3.54 -7.64
N PRO A 76 -9.51 -2.88 -6.80
CA PRO A 76 -10.16 -3.55 -5.69
C PRO A 76 -11.20 -4.54 -6.21
N TYR A 77 -11.12 -5.76 -5.70
CA TYR A 77 -12.15 -6.75 -5.93
C TYR A 77 -13.27 -6.59 -4.91
N LEU A 78 -14.45 -6.25 -5.42
CA LEU A 78 -15.67 -6.15 -4.62
C LEU A 78 -16.65 -7.26 -5.04
N LEU A 79 -17.20 -7.94 -4.05
CA LEU A 79 -18.19 -9.00 -4.26
C LEU A 79 -19.53 -8.42 -4.73
N ARG A 80 -20.30 -9.23 -5.45
CA ARG A 80 -21.69 -8.91 -5.79
C ARG A 80 -22.50 -8.76 -4.50
N GLY A 81 -23.20 -7.63 -4.36
CA GLY A 81 -24.00 -7.33 -3.19
C GLY A 81 -23.74 -5.94 -2.65
N SER A 82 -24.28 -5.63 -1.49
CA SER A 82 -24.15 -4.30 -0.90
C SER A 82 -22.72 -3.99 -0.43
N VAL A 83 -22.43 -2.70 -0.34
CA VAL A 83 -21.16 -2.20 0.21
C VAL A 83 -20.99 -2.69 1.65
N SER A 84 -22.03 -2.56 2.48
CA SER A 84 -21.98 -3.05 3.86
C SER A 84 -21.65 -4.54 3.94
N ARG A 85 -22.22 -5.37 3.05
CA ARG A 85 -21.93 -6.81 3.02
C ARG A 85 -20.47 -7.08 2.67
N ASN A 86 -19.86 -6.30 1.75
CA ASN A 86 -18.45 -6.42 1.41
C ASN A 86 -17.53 -6.14 2.61
N LEU A 87 -17.85 -5.13 3.43
CA LEU A 87 -17.07 -4.82 4.63
C LEU A 87 -17.31 -5.88 5.72
N SER A 88 -18.59 -6.23 5.98
CA SER A 88 -18.95 -7.19 7.02
C SER A 88 -18.32 -8.57 6.78
N LEU A 89 -18.26 -9.02 5.52
CA LEU A 89 -17.61 -10.28 5.18
C LEU A 89 -16.10 -10.23 5.47
N GLY A 90 -15.43 -9.12 5.14
CA GLY A 90 -14.01 -8.94 5.47
C GLY A 90 -13.74 -9.01 6.97
N LEU A 91 -14.59 -8.39 7.77
CA LEU A 91 -14.52 -8.45 9.23
C LEU A 91 -14.74 -9.86 9.75
N TRP A 92 -15.76 -10.55 9.26
CA TRP A 92 -16.08 -11.92 9.66
C TRP A 92 -14.94 -12.89 9.34
N LEU A 93 -14.37 -12.81 8.14
CA LEU A 93 -13.20 -13.62 7.76
C LEU A 93 -11.96 -13.35 8.62
N SER A 94 -11.91 -12.17 9.26
CA SER A 94 -10.85 -11.78 10.19
C SER A 94 -11.19 -12.13 11.66
N GLY A 95 -12.26 -12.92 11.89
CA GLY A 95 -12.65 -13.34 13.23
C GLY A 95 -13.51 -12.35 14.01
N VAL A 96 -13.90 -11.20 13.41
CA VAL A 96 -14.77 -10.22 14.08
C VAL A 96 -16.21 -10.73 14.12
N PRO A 97 -16.86 -10.80 15.29
CA PRO A 97 -18.25 -11.23 15.42
C PRO A 97 -19.21 -10.37 14.61
N TRP A 98 -20.28 -10.98 14.07
CA TRP A 98 -21.23 -10.33 13.19
C TRP A 98 -21.95 -9.11 13.84
N HIS A 99 -22.21 -9.20 15.13
CA HIS A 99 -22.81 -8.11 15.88
C HIS A 99 -21.88 -6.89 15.98
N GLU A 100 -20.58 -7.10 16.07
CA GLU A 100 -19.58 -6.02 16.10
C GLU A 100 -19.39 -5.38 14.72
N ALA A 101 -19.48 -6.17 13.65
CA ALA A 101 -19.41 -5.67 12.28
C ALA A 101 -20.50 -4.62 11.99
N ARG A 102 -21.70 -4.75 12.59
CA ARG A 102 -22.80 -3.77 12.44
C ARG A 102 -22.42 -2.37 12.92
N HIS A 103 -21.52 -2.26 13.89
CA HIS A 103 -21.02 -0.97 14.42
C HIS A 103 -19.79 -0.47 13.65
N ARG A 104 -18.87 -1.37 13.28
CA ARG A 104 -17.63 -0.99 12.59
C ARG A 104 -17.85 -0.56 11.15
N VAL A 105 -18.78 -1.18 10.43
CA VAL A 105 -19.04 -0.89 9.01
C VAL A 105 -19.49 0.55 8.76
N PRO A 106 -20.51 1.09 9.44
CA PRO A 106 -20.91 2.49 9.26
C PRO A 106 -19.78 3.48 9.60
N GLN A 107 -19.04 3.21 10.67
CA GLN A 107 -17.89 4.04 11.06
C GLN A 107 -16.79 4.05 9.99
N ALA A 108 -16.46 2.89 9.43
CA ALA A 108 -15.47 2.78 8.37
C ALA A 108 -15.91 3.50 7.10
N LEU A 109 -17.19 3.41 6.71
CA LEU A 109 -17.74 4.13 5.57
C LEU A 109 -17.75 5.65 5.79
N ALA A 110 -18.10 6.11 6.98
CA ALA A 110 -18.07 7.53 7.32
C ALA A 110 -16.63 8.09 7.22
N ARG A 111 -15.62 7.35 7.66
CA ARG A 111 -14.19 7.74 7.57
C ARG A 111 -13.72 7.99 6.15
N VAL A 112 -14.26 7.29 5.17
CA VAL A 112 -13.90 7.46 3.75
C VAL A 112 -14.89 8.37 3.00
N GLY A 113 -15.77 9.09 3.70
CA GLY A 113 -16.75 9.98 3.11
C GLY A 113 -17.86 9.28 2.32
N LEU A 114 -18.25 8.05 2.74
CA LEU A 114 -19.21 7.20 2.05
C LEU A 114 -20.29 6.65 2.99
N ALA A 115 -20.73 7.45 3.99
CA ALA A 115 -21.67 7.01 5.02
C ALA A 115 -22.99 6.43 4.45
N ASP A 116 -23.50 7.03 3.37
CA ASP A 116 -24.85 6.75 2.85
C ASP A 116 -24.89 5.62 1.81
N ILE A 117 -23.74 5.09 1.37
CA ILE A 117 -23.71 4.10 0.28
C ILE A 117 -23.75 2.65 0.76
N GLY A 118 -23.85 2.42 2.07
CA GLY A 118 -23.86 1.06 2.65
C GLY A 118 -24.82 0.07 1.96
N PRO A 119 -26.09 0.45 1.70
CA PRO A 119 -27.05 -0.42 0.99
C PRO A 119 -26.79 -0.57 -0.50
N ARG A 120 -26.02 0.31 -1.15
CA ARG A 120 -25.79 0.29 -2.60
C ARG A 120 -25.04 -0.96 -3.04
N ASN A 121 -25.37 -1.43 -4.24
CA ASN A 121 -24.61 -2.53 -4.86
C ASN A 121 -23.21 -2.04 -5.24
N ALA A 122 -22.18 -2.74 -4.76
CA ALA A 122 -20.78 -2.39 -4.96
C ALA A 122 -20.35 -2.35 -6.45
N ARG A 123 -21.07 -3.03 -7.34
CA ARG A 123 -20.82 -3.00 -8.80
C ARG A 123 -21.18 -1.68 -9.48
N HIS A 124 -22.07 -0.90 -8.89
CA HIS A 124 -22.54 0.36 -9.46
C HIS A 124 -21.75 1.57 -8.97
N LEU A 125 -20.64 1.33 -8.26
CA LEU A 125 -19.78 2.37 -7.75
C LEU A 125 -18.80 2.85 -8.82
N SER A 126 -18.46 4.15 -8.81
CA SER A 126 -17.36 4.67 -9.60
C SER A 126 -16.02 4.07 -9.13
N ALA A 127 -14.98 4.14 -9.95
CA ALA A 127 -13.66 3.62 -9.58
C ALA A 127 -13.13 4.24 -8.28
N GLY A 128 -13.29 5.56 -8.08
CA GLY A 128 -12.92 6.24 -6.84
C GLY A 128 -13.73 5.78 -5.64
N GLN A 129 -15.03 5.55 -5.79
CA GLN A 129 -15.87 4.99 -4.73
C GLN A 129 -15.45 3.55 -4.40
N GLN A 130 -15.16 2.71 -5.40
CA GLN A 130 -14.67 1.34 -5.19
C GLN A 130 -13.36 1.34 -4.40
N GLN A 131 -12.44 2.25 -4.74
CA GLN A 131 -11.16 2.38 -4.05
C GLN A 131 -11.36 2.82 -2.59
N ARG A 132 -12.24 3.81 -2.35
CA ARG A 132 -12.56 4.23 -0.97
C ARG A 132 -13.27 3.13 -0.18
N VAL A 133 -14.14 2.33 -0.79
CA VAL A 133 -14.74 1.15 -0.15
C VAL A 133 -13.68 0.11 0.22
N ALA A 134 -12.68 -0.11 -0.64
CA ALA A 134 -11.56 -1.00 -0.31
C ALA A 134 -10.73 -0.46 0.87
N LEU A 135 -10.49 0.85 0.93
CA LEU A 135 -9.85 1.51 2.08
C LEU A 135 -10.71 1.43 3.34
N ALA A 136 -12.04 1.61 3.24
CA ALA A 136 -12.95 1.42 4.37
C ALA A 136 -12.92 -0.02 4.90
N ARG A 137 -12.85 -1.02 4.00
CA ARG A 137 -12.68 -2.41 4.38
C ARG A 137 -11.36 -2.63 5.13
N ALA A 138 -10.26 -2.06 4.64
CA ALA A 138 -8.98 -2.10 5.36
C ALA A 138 -9.06 -1.38 6.71
N TRP A 139 -9.68 -0.19 6.78
CA TRP A 139 -9.85 0.56 8.01
C TRP A 139 -10.63 -0.20 9.07
N SER A 140 -11.71 -0.89 8.68
CA SER A 140 -12.56 -1.64 9.60
C SER A 140 -11.80 -2.74 10.37
N LEU A 141 -10.69 -3.22 9.80
CA LEU A 141 -9.79 -4.20 10.42
C LEU A 141 -8.84 -3.59 11.45
N GLN A 142 -8.75 -2.26 11.50
CA GLN A 142 -7.80 -1.52 12.35
C GLN A 142 -6.36 -2.05 12.18
N PRO A 143 -5.78 -1.97 10.98
CA PRO A 143 -4.50 -2.57 10.70
C PRO A 143 -3.35 -1.78 11.33
N ASP A 144 -2.35 -2.48 11.84
CA ASP A 144 -1.06 -1.91 12.26
C ASP A 144 -0.17 -1.62 11.04
N LEU A 145 -0.35 -2.42 9.96
CA LEU A 145 0.35 -2.29 8.69
C LEU A 145 -0.64 -2.29 7.53
N LEU A 146 -0.59 -1.24 6.70
CA LEU A 146 -1.37 -1.08 5.49
C LEU A 146 -0.47 -1.11 4.25
N LEU A 147 -0.74 -2.04 3.36
CA LEU A 147 -0.05 -2.19 2.09
C LEU A 147 -0.96 -1.72 0.95
N LEU A 148 -0.47 -0.80 0.10
CA LEU A 148 -1.27 -0.15 -0.94
C LEU A 148 -0.57 -0.27 -2.29
N ASP A 149 -1.20 -0.96 -3.23
CA ASP A 149 -0.67 -1.14 -4.59
C ASP A 149 -1.31 -0.10 -5.53
N GLU A 150 -0.60 0.98 -5.81
CA GLU A 150 -1.01 2.09 -6.69
C GLU A 150 -2.46 2.57 -6.48
N PRO A 151 -2.87 2.96 -5.26
CA PRO A 151 -4.28 3.18 -4.91
C PRO A 151 -4.95 4.34 -5.67
N THR A 152 -4.19 5.14 -6.41
CA THR A 152 -4.71 6.33 -7.13
C THR A 152 -4.46 6.30 -8.63
N SER A 153 -3.82 5.24 -9.19
CA SER A 153 -3.31 5.23 -10.57
C SER A 153 -4.40 5.39 -11.65
N SER A 154 -5.60 4.88 -11.42
CA SER A 154 -6.70 4.88 -12.41
C SER A 154 -7.82 5.86 -12.08
N LEU A 155 -7.56 6.87 -11.23
CA LEU A 155 -8.56 7.78 -10.72
C LEU A 155 -8.43 9.17 -11.36
N ASP A 156 -9.56 9.86 -11.50
CA ASP A 156 -9.59 11.27 -11.85
C ASP A 156 -9.03 12.16 -10.72
N PRO A 157 -8.67 13.42 -10.98
CA PRO A 157 -8.06 14.29 -9.99
C PRO A 157 -8.89 14.51 -8.71
N PRO A 158 -10.23 14.66 -8.74
CA PRO A 158 -11.04 14.71 -7.53
C PRO A 158 -10.95 13.44 -6.70
N ALA A 159 -11.15 12.27 -7.32
CA ALA A 159 -11.10 10.99 -6.61
C ALA A 159 -9.69 10.68 -6.06
N LYS A 160 -8.62 11.09 -6.76
CA LYS A 160 -7.24 11.00 -6.23
C LYS A 160 -7.11 11.75 -4.89
N ARG A 161 -7.59 13.00 -4.83
CA ARG A 161 -7.52 13.81 -3.61
C ARG A 161 -8.30 13.16 -2.45
N GLU A 162 -9.47 12.59 -2.74
CA GLU A 162 -10.27 11.90 -1.73
C GLU A 162 -9.56 10.65 -1.18
N VAL A 163 -8.95 9.84 -2.05
CA VAL A 163 -8.16 8.66 -1.65
C VAL A 163 -6.91 9.07 -0.86
N GLU A 164 -6.20 10.10 -1.29
CA GLU A 164 -5.02 10.62 -0.57
C GLU A 164 -5.40 11.16 0.81
N ALA A 165 -6.55 11.83 0.95
CA ALA A 165 -7.05 12.28 2.24
C ALA A 165 -7.30 11.11 3.20
N VAL A 166 -7.88 10.01 2.70
CA VAL A 166 -8.07 8.79 3.50
C VAL A 166 -6.72 8.18 3.89
N MET A 167 -5.72 8.13 2.99
CA MET A 167 -4.37 7.66 3.33
C MET A 167 -3.72 8.53 4.42
N ALA A 168 -3.92 9.85 4.35
CA ALA A 168 -3.43 10.76 5.38
C ALA A 168 -4.09 10.53 6.75
N GLU A 169 -5.37 10.15 6.79
CA GLU A 169 -6.04 9.76 8.04
C GLU A 169 -5.44 8.49 8.65
N PHE A 170 -5.10 7.48 7.85
CA PHE A 170 -4.33 6.31 8.34
C PHE A 170 -2.98 6.74 8.93
N ALA A 171 -2.27 7.65 8.26
CA ALA A 171 -0.98 8.17 8.73
C ALA A 171 -1.11 8.89 10.08
N LYS A 172 -2.13 9.74 10.24
CA LYS A 172 -2.42 10.45 11.50
C LYS A 172 -2.77 9.48 12.64
N ALA A 173 -3.45 8.37 12.32
CA ALA A 173 -3.76 7.31 13.29
C ALA A 173 -2.53 6.45 13.69
N GLY A 174 -1.34 6.73 13.14
CA GLY A 174 -0.11 6.01 13.44
C GLY A 174 0.04 4.67 12.71
N THR A 175 -0.82 4.38 11.72
CA THR A 175 -0.72 3.16 10.91
C THR A 175 0.59 3.16 10.10
N THR A 176 1.34 2.06 10.17
CA THR A 176 2.48 1.83 9.29
C THR A 176 1.99 1.62 7.87
N MET A 177 2.57 2.29 6.89
CA MET A 177 2.15 2.16 5.49
C MET A 177 3.31 1.83 4.57
N VAL A 178 3.10 0.87 3.64
CA VAL A 178 3.96 0.68 2.48
C VAL A 178 3.08 0.83 1.24
N PHE A 179 3.38 1.78 0.38
CA PHE A 179 2.56 2.06 -0.79
C PHE A 179 3.38 2.21 -2.07
N ALA A 180 2.94 1.54 -3.13
CA ALA A 180 3.48 1.76 -4.46
C ALA A 180 2.83 3.00 -5.09
N SER A 181 3.62 3.84 -5.73
CA SER A 181 3.13 4.99 -6.48
C SER A 181 4.11 5.38 -7.58
N HIS A 182 3.58 5.87 -8.71
CA HIS A 182 4.34 6.59 -9.73
C HIS A 182 4.13 8.12 -9.63
N ASN A 183 3.25 8.59 -8.73
CA ASN A 183 2.98 10.02 -8.52
C ASN A 183 3.93 10.58 -7.46
N LEU A 184 5.00 11.24 -7.90
CA LEU A 184 6.01 11.83 -7.02
C LEU A 184 5.44 12.90 -6.09
N GLY A 185 4.42 13.65 -6.52
CA GLY A 185 3.73 14.63 -5.66
C GLY A 185 3.03 13.95 -4.48
N GLN A 186 2.38 12.80 -4.70
CA GLN A 186 1.80 11.97 -3.64
C GLN A 186 2.90 11.45 -2.69
N VAL A 187 4.02 10.97 -3.24
CA VAL A 187 5.16 10.49 -2.46
C VAL A 187 5.70 11.59 -1.54
N LYS A 188 5.95 12.79 -2.07
CA LYS A 188 6.42 13.96 -1.28
C LYS A 188 5.48 14.30 -0.11
N ARG A 189 4.15 14.18 -0.31
CA ARG A 189 3.17 14.54 0.72
C ARG A 189 3.00 13.48 1.79
N LEU A 190 3.06 12.20 1.43
CA LEU A 190 2.65 11.11 2.31
C LEU A 190 3.80 10.29 2.87
N ALA A 191 4.91 10.13 2.15
CA ALA A 191 6.01 9.29 2.57
C ALA A 191 6.90 9.94 3.64
N THR A 192 7.51 9.11 4.46
CA THR A 192 8.66 9.46 5.32
C THR A 192 9.96 8.94 4.73
N ARG A 193 9.89 7.87 3.93
CA ARG A 193 11.02 7.19 3.29
C ARG A 193 10.61 6.67 1.92
N VAL A 194 11.55 6.61 1.02
CA VAL A 194 11.34 6.18 -0.38
C VAL A 194 12.32 5.08 -0.72
N ALA A 195 11.80 4.00 -1.29
CA ALA A 195 12.56 2.89 -1.83
C ALA A 195 12.36 2.84 -3.35
N TYR A 196 13.46 2.98 -4.10
CA TYR A 196 13.45 2.92 -5.56
C TYR A 196 13.76 1.51 -6.04
N LEU A 197 12.85 0.96 -6.81
CA LEU A 197 12.93 -0.39 -7.36
C LEU A 197 13.10 -0.35 -8.88
N GLU A 198 14.15 -0.97 -9.39
CA GLU A 198 14.37 -1.13 -10.83
C GLU A 198 14.77 -2.57 -11.15
N ARG A 199 14.12 -3.17 -12.16
CA ARG A 199 14.39 -4.55 -12.63
C ARG A 199 14.50 -5.55 -11.49
N GLY A 200 13.62 -5.45 -10.50
CA GLY A 200 13.57 -6.33 -9.35
C GLY A 200 14.67 -6.11 -8.30
N ARG A 201 15.43 -5.03 -8.38
CA ARG A 201 16.48 -4.66 -7.41
C ARG A 201 16.13 -3.38 -6.69
N LEU A 202 16.44 -3.31 -5.41
CA LEU A 202 16.33 -2.10 -4.62
C LEU A 202 17.63 -1.29 -4.80
N LEU A 203 17.55 -0.17 -5.55
CA LEU A 203 18.73 0.62 -5.91
C LEU A 203 18.92 1.86 -5.03
N ALA A 204 17.87 2.36 -4.38
CA ALA A 204 17.97 3.40 -3.39
C ALA A 204 16.90 3.20 -2.31
N ASP A 205 17.23 3.59 -1.07
CA ASP A 205 16.37 3.48 0.10
C ASP A 205 16.75 4.62 1.06
N LEU A 206 16.02 5.74 0.98
CA LEU A 206 16.39 7.02 1.60
C LEU A 206 15.19 7.69 2.27
N PRO A 207 15.42 8.52 3.30
CA PRO A 207 14.43 9.48 3.77
C PRO A 207 13.89 10.33 2.61
N VAL A 208 12.60 10.68 2.66
CA VAL A 208 11.94 11.38 1.54
C VAL A 208 12.66 12.67 1.15
N ARG A 209 13.22 13.43 2.10
CA ARG A 209 13.94 14.67 1.80
C ARG A 209 15.23 14.42 1.02
N GLU A 210 15.98 13.39 1.40
CA GLU A 210 17.22 12.99 0.75
C GLU A 210 16.95 12.39 -0.63
N PHE A 211 15.88 11.64 -0.79
CA PHE A 211 15.49 11.06 -2.07
C PHE A 211 15.19 12.14 -3.14
N PHE A 212 14.64 13.27 -2.75
CA PHE A 212 14.34 14.40 -3.65
C PHE A 212 15.47 15.45 -3.74
N ASP A 213 16.61 15.19 -3.13
CA ASP A 213 17.86 15.93 -3.32
C ASP A 213 18.69 15.24 -4.39
N HIS A 214 18.80 15.86 -5.57
CA HIS A 214 19.52 15.29 -6.72
C HIS A 214 20.98 14.96 -6.41
N GLY A 215 21.66 15.78 -5.60
CA GLY A 215 23.06 15.54 -5.23
C GLY A 215 23.21 14.29 -4.37
N VAL A 216 22.33 14.11 -3.40
CA VAL A 216 22.33 12.93 -2.53
C VAL A 216 21.90 11.69 -3.30
N LEU A 217 20.82 11.77 -4.08
CA LEU A 217 20.28 10.64 -4.81
C LEU A 217 21.25 10.11 -5.88
N ALA A 218 21.88 11.01 -6.66
CA ALA A 218 22.86 10.64 -7.68
C ALA A 218 24.09 9.94 -7.08
N ALA A 219 24.51 10.31 -5.87
CA ALA A 219 25.59 9.64 -5.15
C ALA A 219 25.23 8.21 -4.70
N VAL A 220 23.95 7.92 -4.47
CA VAL A 220 23.43 6.58 -4.05
C VAL A 220 23.10 5.73 -5.27
N SER A 221 22.35 6.27 -6.24
CA SER A 221 21.96 5.60 -7.47
C SER A 221 21.72 6.61 -8.59
N ARG A 222 22.54 6.50 -9.62
CA ARG A 222 22.38 7.30 -10.84
C ARG A 222 21.07 6.97 -11.56
N GLU A 223 20.66 5.71 -11.56
CA GLU A 223 19.42 5.25 -12.17
C GLU A 223 18.20 5.88 -11.48
N ALA A 224 18.21 5.94 -10.15
CA ALA A 224 17.15 6.59 -9.38
C ALA A 224 17.07 8.09 -9.67
N ASP A 225 18.21 8.77 -9.79
CA ASP A 225 18.24 10.20 -10.13
C ASP A 225 17.74 10.47 -11.55
N LEU A 226 18.14 9.67 -12.54
CA LEU A 226 17.64 9.76 -13.91
C LEU A 226 16.11 9.50 -13.98
N PHE A 227 15.61 8.52 -13.23
CA PHE A 227 14.18 8.28 -13.11
C PHE A 227 13.46 9.50 -12.54
N LEU A 228 14.00 10.10 -11.48
CA LEU A 228 13.42 11.27 -10.84
C LEU A 228 13.36 12.47 -11.81
N GLN A 229 14.41 12.71 -12.60
CA GLN A 229 14.46 13.77 -13.61
C GLN A 229 13.41 13.53 -14.72
N GLY A 230 13.27 12.29 -15.20
CA GLY A 230 12.31 11.94 -16.25
C GLY A 230 10.84 12.05 -15.82
N GLU A 231 10.52 11.83 -14.56
CA GLU A 231 9.16 11.94 -14.02
C GLU A 231 8.81 13.39 -13.58
N MET A 232 9.80 14.27 -13.47
CA MET A 232 9.59 15.67 -13.08
C MET A 232 9.61 16.65 -14.27
N ALA A 233 10.06 16.20 -15.46
CA ALA A 233 10.07 16.96 -16.70
C ALA A 233 8.70 16.94 -17.38
#